data_000f7eb24fb07a3f1ff60927f67e1e55
#
_entry.id   000f7eb24fb07a3f1ff60927f67e1e55
#
_cell.length_a   1.000
_cell.length_b   1.000
_cell.length_c   1.000
_cell.angle_alpha   90.00
_cell.angle_beta   90.00
_cell.angle_gamma   90.00
#
_symmetry.space_group_name_H-M   'P 1'
#
loop_
_entity.id
_entity.type
_entity.pdbx_description
1 polymer ?
#
loop_
_entity_poly.entity_id
_entity_poly.type
_entity_poly.pdbx_seq_one_letter_code
_entity_poly.pdbx_strand_id
1 'polypeptide(L)'
;MMHEFVTYADGTLVVSSNLRKKDNGEEYIIICFERPTEKGFDTVIFELPSYDIIKKDGNYTDSEIEMFKTVVERGAAYFFEIARKGGIQSA
;
A
#
# COMPACT_ATOMS: atom_id res chain seq x y z
N MET A 1 -12.09 2.77 0.31
CA MET A 1 -12.06 1.32 0.02
C MET A 1 -10.65 0.87 -0.34
N MET A 2 -10.26 -0.31 0.07
CA MET A 2 -8.95 -0.89 -0.25
C MET A 2 -9.10 -1.99 -1.27
N HIS A 3 -8.15 -2.07 -2.19
CA HIS A 3 -8.15 -3.07 -3.27
C HIS A 3 -6.96 -4.00 -3.07
N GLU A 4 -7.23 -5.30 -3.07
CA GLU A 4 -6.18 -6.30 -2.94
C GLU A 4 -5.33 -6.34 -4.21
N PHE A 5 -4.00 -6.25 -4.04
CA PHE A 5 -3.05 -6.32 -5.14
C PHE A 5 -2.43 -7.70 -5.24
N VAL A 6 -1.82 -8.19 -4.15
CA VAL A 6 -1.15 -9.48 -4.12
C VAL A 6 -1.03 -9.95 -2.67
N THR A 7 -0.93 -11.28 -2.50
CA THR A 7 -0.56 -11.89 -1.23
C THR A 7 0.75 -12.66 -1.43
N TYR A 8 1.75 -12.34 -0.63
CA TYR A 8 3.04 -13.05 -0.68
C TYR A 8 2.99 -14.38 0.06
N ALA A 9 4.00 -15.22 -0.17
CA ALA A 9 4.08 -16.55 0.41
C ALA A 9 4.09 -16.55 1.95
N ASP A 10 4.61 -15.50 2.58
CA ASP A 10 4.63 -15.36 4.04
C ASP A 10 3.31 -14.85 4.63
N GLY A 11 2.30 -14.68 3.79
CA GLY A 11 1.00 -14.16 4.21
C GLY A 11 0.86 -12.64 4.14
N THR A 12 1.92 -11.92 3.75
CA THR A 12 1.82 -10.47 3.59
C THR A 12 0.83 -10.13 2.48
N LEU A 13 -0.21 -9.39 2.83
CA LEU A 13 -1.23 -8.91 1.90
C LEU A 13 -0.92 -7.47 1.52
N VAL A 14 -0.96 -7.18 0.23
CA VAL A 14 -0.77 -5.83 -0.28
C VAL A 14 -2.09 -5.30 -0.78
N VAL A 15 -2.53 -4.19 -0.21
CA VAL A 15 -3.79 -3.54 -0.60
C VAL A 15 -3.54 -2.06 -0.88
N SER A 16 -4.31 -1.50 -1.80
CA SER A 16 -4.21 -0.09 -2.16
C SER A 16 -5.56 0.59 -2.03
N SER A 17 -5.52 1.88 -1.69
CA SER A 17 -6.74 2.67 -1.54
C SER A 17 -7.28 3.17 -2.88
N ASN A 18 -8.51 3.66 -2.86
CA ASN A 18 -9.03 4.53 -3.91
C ASN A 18 -8.24 5.84 -3.92
N LEU A 19 -8.38 6.59 -5.00
CA LEU A 19 -7.79 7.91 -5.08
C LEU A 19 -8.39 8.81 -4.00
N ARG A 20 -7.52 9.55 -3.31
CA ARG A 20 -7.86 10.46 -2.23
C ARG A 20 -7.36 11.85 -2.55
N LYS A 21 -7.92 12.86 -1.89
CA LYS A 21 -7.47 14.24 -2.04
C LYS A 21 -7.17 14.84 -0.66
N LYS A 22 -6.08 15.57 -0.60
CA LYS A 22 -5.75 16.40 0.56
C LYS A 22 -6.56 17.72 0.48
N ASP A 23 -6.57 18.45 1.58
CA ASP A 23 -7.28 19.74 1.65
C ASP A 23 -6.78 20.72 0.58
N ASN A 24 -5.51 20.65 0.20
CA ASN A 24 -4.93 21.50 -0.84
C ASN A 24 -5.23 21.02 -2.27
N GLY A 25 -6.01 19.96 -2.43
CA GLY A 25 -6.38 19.41 -3.74
C GLY A 25 -5.41 18.38 -4.30
N GLU A 26 -4.28 18.14 -3.66
CA GLU A 26 -3.32 17.13 -4.12
C GLU A 26 -3.92 15.73 -4.01
N GLU A 27 -3.80 14.95 -5.08
CA GLU A 27 -4.25 13.57 -5.11
C GLU A 27 -3.19 12.64 -4.52
N TYR A 28 -3.66 11.65 -3.77
CA TYR A 28 -2.77 10.65 -3.20
C TYR A 28 -3.49 9.31 -3.06
N ILE A 29 -2.68 8.26 -2.86
CA ILE A 29 -3.18 6.93 -2.50
C ILE A 29 -2.31 6.38 -1.40
N ILE A 30 -2.80 5.37 -0.68
CA ILE A 30 -2.01 4.63 0.29
C ILE A 30 -1.90 3.17 -0.13
N ILE A 31 -0.73 2.58 0.13
CA ILE A 31 -0.45 1.18 -0.12
C ILE A 31 -0.10 0.54 1.22
N CYS A 32 -0.87 -0.45 1.63
CA CYS A 32 -0.70 -1.11 2.91
C CYS A 32 -0.16 -2.51 2.73
N PHE A 33 0.90 -2.85 3.49
CA PHE A 33 1.46 -4.18 3.58
C PHE A 33 1.14 -4.72 4.97
N GLU A 34 0.36 -5.78 5.05
CA GLU A 34 -0.04 -6.38 6.32
C GLU A 34 0.30 -7.86 6.34
N ARG A 35 0.95 -8.29 7.42
CA ARG A 35 1.26 -9.70 7.63
C ARG A 35 0.65 -10.16 8.95
N PRO A 36 -0.26 -11.16 8.93
CA PRO A 36 -0.83 -11.68 10.18
C PRO A 36 0.24 -12.37 11.04
N THR A 37 0.16 -12.14 12.34
CA THR A 37 1.02 -12.77 13.34
C THR A 37 0.15 -13.32 14.45
N GLU A 38 0.77 -14.06 15.38
CA GLU A 38 0.03 -14.61 16.53
C GLU A 38 -0.57 -13.51 17.42
N LYS A 39 0.01 -12.31 17.40
CA LYS A 39 -0.40 -11.22 18.29
C LYS A 39 -1.13 -10.09 17.54
N GLY A 40 -1.39 -10.24 16.25
CA GLY A 40 -2.00 -9.19 15.44
C GLY A 40 -1.40 -9.12 14.06
N PHE A 41 -0.89 -7.94 13.69
CA PHE A 41 -0.36 -7.72 12.35
C PHE A 41 0.95 -6.95 12.40
N ASP A 42 1.86 -7.30 11.48
CA ASP A 42 2.92 -6.39 11.07
C ASP A 42 2.35 -5.51 9.97
N THR A 43 2.53 -4.22 10.06
CA THR A 43 1.93 -3.25 9.14
C THR A 43 2.94 -2.20 8.71
N VAL A 44 2.97 -1.91 7.40
CA VAL A 44 3.67 -0.74 6.84
C VAL A 44 2.74 -0.11 5.81
N ILE A 45 2.55 1.20 5.90
CA ILE A 45 1.72 1.94 4.95
C ILE A 45 2.56 3.03 4.29
N PHE A 46 2.58 3.01 2.96
CA PHE A 46 3.21 4.03 2.13
C PHE A 46 2.16 4.99 1.58
N GLU A 47 2.52 6.24 1.46
CA GLU A 47 1.73 7.23 0.73
C GLU A 47 2.38 7.49 -0.62
N LEU A 48 1.59 7.57 -1.68
CA LEU A 48 2.06 7.95 -3.01
C LEU A 48 1.37 9.25 -3.41
N PRO A 49 2.05 10.16 -4.09
CA PRO A 49 3.34 10.02 -4.78
C PRO A 49 4.58 10.32 -3.94
N SER A 50 4.43 10.62 -2.67
CA SER A 50 5.58 11.01 -1.82
C SER A 50 6.52 9.85 -1.50
N TYR A 51 6.01 8.61 -1.49
CA TYR A 51 6.70 7.40 -1.02
C TYR A 51 7.02 7.43 0.48
N ASP A 52 6.38 8.32 1.23
CA ASP A 52 6.56 8.38 2.67
C ASP A 52 5.91 7.18 3.36
N ILE A 53 6.55 6.69 4.40
CA ILE A 53 5.96 5.71 5.29
C ILE A 53 5.14 6.48 6.33
N ILE A 54 3.83 6.34 6.28
CA ILE A 54 2.93 7.06 7.19
C ILE A 54 2.51 6.23 8.40
N LYS A 55 2.79 4.92 8.36
CA LYS A 55 2.56 4.04 9.50
C LYS A 55 3.50 2.86 9.43
N LYS A 56 4.08 2.48 10.56
CA LYS A 56 4.88 1.28 10.72
C LYS A 56 4.58 0.68 12.09
N ASP A 57 4.15 -0.58 12.09
CA ASP A 57 3.78 -1.30 13.30
C ASP A 57 4.25 -2.75 13.18
N GLY A 58 4.70 -3.31 14.31
CA GLY A 58 5.12 -4.71 14.34
C GLY A 58 6.59 -4.90 13.99
N ASN A 59 6.90 -6.02 13.35
CA ASN A 59 8.27 -6.53 13.25
C ASN A 59 8.81 -6.69 11.83
N TYR A 60 8.32 -5.93 10.87
CA TYR A 60 8.97 -5.93 9.55
C TYR A 60 10.41 -5.45 9.70
N THR A 61 11.33 -6.15 9.06
CA THR A 61 12.75 -5.77 9.03
C THR A 61 12.98 -4.63 8.05
N ASP A 62 14.10 -3.93 8.21
CA ASP A 62 14.49 -2.87 7.27
C ASP A 62 14.62 -3.42 5.84
N SER A 63 15.14 -4.63 5.69
CA SER A 63 15.25 -5.28 4.37
C SER A 63 13.88 -5.53 3.74
N GLU A 64 12.92 -5.96 4.53
CA GLU A 64 11.55 -6.15 4.05
C GLU A 64 10.92 -4.84 3.61
N ILE A 65 11.11 -3.79 4.40
CA ILE A 65 10.58 -2.46 4.08
C ILE A 65 11.21 -1.90 2.79
N GLU A 66 12.51 -2.08 2.60
CA GLU A 66 13.18 -1.67 1.36
C GLU A 66 12.65 -2.42 0.14
N MET A 67 12.36 -3.71 0.30
CA MET A 67 11.74 -4.50 -0.76
C MET A 67 10.35 -3.96 -1.10
N PHE A 68 9.53 -3.65 -0.09
CA PHE A 68 8.21 -3.07 -0.29
C PHE A 68 8.28 -1.72 -0.97
N LYS A 69 9.25 -0.89 -0.60
CA LYS A 69 9.48 0.41 -1.23
C LYS A 69 9.77 0.24 -2.73
N THR A 70 10.58 -0.74 -3.09
CA THR A 70 10.86 -1.07 -4.49
C THR A 70 9.59 -1.47 -5.24
N VAL A 71 8.74 -2.28 -4.62
CA VAL A 71 7.46 -2.69 -5.21
C VAL A 71 6.58 -1.46 -5.45
N VAL A 72 6.48 -0.57 -4.47
CA VAL A 72 5.68 0.65 -4.57
C VAL A 72 6.20 1.57 -5.66
N GLU A 73 7.51 1.77 -5.74
CA GLU A 73 8.13 2.62 -6.75
C GLU A 73 7.93 2.08 -8.16
N ARG A 74 8.11 0.78 -8.34
CA ARG A 74 7.94 0.15 -9.66
C ARG A 74 6.48 0.08 -10.09
N GLY A 75 5.58 -0.07 -9.13
CA GLY A 75 4.15 -0.22 -9.40
C GLY A 75 3.35 1.06 -9.31
N ALA A 76 3.96 2.21 -9.03
CA ALA A 76 3.24 3.44 -8.72
C ALA A 76 2.20 3.83 -9.78
N ALA A 77 2.58 3.80 -11.06
CA ALA A 77 1.67 4.15 -12.14
C ALA A 77 0.46 3.21 -12.18
N TYR A 78 0.69 1.92 -11.97
CA TYR A 78 -0.35 0.92 -11.95
C TYR A 78 -1.30 1.12 -10.77
N PHE A 79 -0.77 1.40 -9.59
CA PHE A 79 -1.59 1.66 -8.40
C PHE A 79 -2.47 2.89 -8.59
N PHE A 80 -1.93 3.95 -9.18
CA PHE A 80 -2.73 5.15 -9.48
C PHE A 80 -3.79 4.87 -10.54
N GLU A 81 -3.47 4.07 -11.55
CA GLU A 81 -4.44 3.70 -12.57
C GLU A 81 -5.63 2.95 -11.96
N ILE A 82 -5.36 1.95 -11.11
CA ILE A 82 -6.41 1.21 -10.41
C ILE A 82 -7.23 2.14 -9.52
N ALA A 83 -6.55 3.01 -8.78
CA ALA A 83 -7.21 3.94 -7.87
C ALA A 83 -8.15 4.90 -8.60
N ARG A 84 -7.73 5.43 -9.76
CA ARG A 84 -8.56 6.32 -10.58
C ARG A 84 -9.78 5.63 -11.14
N LYS A 85 -9.69 4.33 -11.42
CA LYS A 85 -10.79 3.53 -11.89
C LYS A 85 -11.71 3.06 -10.76
N GLY A 86 -11.39 3.38 -9.51
CA GLY A 86 -12.13 2.91 -8.35
C GLY A 86 -11.93 1.44 -8.05
N GLY A 87 -10.85 0.85 -8.58
CA GLY A 87 -10.56 -0.56 -8.43
C GLY A 87 -11.19 -1.42 -9.53
N ILE A 88 -10.94 -2.72 -9.47
CA ILE A 88 -11.36 -3.66 -10.51
C ILE A 88 -12.88 -3.72 -10.65
N GLN A 89 -13.58 -3.65 -9.54
CA GLN A 89 -15.02 -3.78 -9.52
C GLN A 89 -15.77 -2.54 -10.00
N SER A 90 -15.10 -1.48 -10.31
CA SER A 90 -15.73 -0.28 -10.83
C SER A 90 -16.11 -0.41 -12.32
N ALA A 91 -15.70 -1.48 -12.93
CA ALA A 91 -16.02 -1.74 -14.31
C ALA A 91 -17.53 -1.96 -14.50
#